data_719b73779cf25aa2040ad194404d5de7
#
_entry.id   719b73779cf25aa2040ad194404d5de7
#
_cell.length_a   1.000
_cell.length_b   1.000
_cell.length_c   1.000
_cell.angle_alpha   90.00
_cell.angle_beta   90.00
_cell.angle_gamma   90.00
#
_symmetry.space_group_name_H-M   'P 1'
#
loop_
_entity.id
_entity.type
_entity.pdbx_description
1 polymer ?
#
loop_
_entity_poly.entity_id
_entity_poly.type
_entity_poly.pdbx_seq_one_letter_code
_entity_poly.pdbx_strand_id
1 'polypeptide(L)'
;KAIKDMARDAKTAFMPQCGLAPGFIGIVAHHLAKGFDSVQDVQMRVGALPAFPTNSLKYNLTWSVDGLINEYCHPCEAIHGGESISALPLEGLEHFSLDGVEYEAFNTSGGLGTLCETWAGQVRSLDYKTVRYPGHRDLMQFLLGDLGLAADQENLKAIMRKSMPTTMQDVVLVFVTVSGQKNGMLLQEVFA
;
A
#
# COMPACT_ATOMS: atom_id res chain seq x y z
N LYS A 1 -6.86 -20.00 7.34
CA LYS A 1 -7.34 -20.93 8.41
C LYS A 1 -6.42 -22.13 8.54
N ALA A 2 -6.15 -22.90 7.46
CA ALA A 2 -5.30 -24.10 7.50
C ALA A 2 -3.90 -23.84 8.10
N ILE A 3 -3.21 -22.76 7.71
CA ILE A 3 -1.88 -22.41 8.23
C ILE A 3 -1.94 -22.12 9.73
N LYS A 4 -2.97 -21.40 10.22
CA LYS A 4 -3.15 -21.13 11.65
C LYS A 4 -3.35 -22.41 12.47
N ASP A 5 -4.09 -23.37 11.90
CA ASP A 5 -4.33 -24.67 12.55
C ASP A 5 -3.06 -25.51 12.59
N MET A 6 -2.27 -25.54 11.52
CA MET A 6 -0.95 -26.21 11.47
C MET A 6 0.07 -25.56 12.42
N ALA A 7 0.01 -24.25 12.62
CA ALA A 7 0.94 -23.52 13.48
C ALA A 7 0.62 -23.68 14.97
N ARG A 8 -0.60 -24.10 15.34
CA ARG A 8 -1.04 -24.16 16.74
C ARG A 8 -0.18 -25.08 17.61
N ASP A 9 0.23 -26.21 17.06
CA ASP A 9 1.02 -27.23 17.76
C ASP A 9 2.50 -27.23 17.34
N ALA A 10 2.91 -26.24 16.53
CA ALA A 10 4.29 -26.11 16.10
C ALA A 10 5.20 -25.60 17.22
N LYS A 11 6.42 -26.13 17.27
CA LYS A 11 7.47 -25.65 18.22
C LYS A 11 8.17 -24.38 17.74
N THR A 12 7.80 -23.83 16.58
CA THR A 12 8.37 -22.65 15.96
C THR A 12 7.32 -21.55 15.84
N ALA A 13 7.73 -20.29 15.97
CA ALA A 13 6.89 -19.14 15.73
C ALA A 13 6.83 -18.83 14.24
N PHE A 14 5.63 -18.48 13.75
CA PHE A 14 5.42 -17.95 12.42
C PHE A 14 5.05 -16.47 12.52
N MET A 15 5.83 -15.61 11.90
CA MET A 15 5.61 -14.17 11.88
C MET A 15 5.33 -13.72 10.44
N PRO A 16 4.08 -13.66 10.01
CA PRO A 16 3.71 -13.14 8.69
C PRO A 16 3.78 -11.61 8.66
N GLN A 17 3.63 -11.02 7.45
CA GLN A 17 3.54 -9.57 7.26
C GLN A 17 4.81 -8.80 7.69
N CYS A 18 5.98 -9.37 7.42
CA CYS A 18 7.28 -8.79 7.73
C CYS A 18 7.97 -8.21 6.49
N GLY A 19 7.19 -7.67 5.55
CA GLY A 19 7.70 -7.00 4.36
C GLY A 19 7.82 -5.49 4.52
N LEU A 20 7.88 -4.78 3.39
CA LEU A 20 7.85 -3.33 3.34
C LEU A 20 6.44 -2.82 3.71
N ALA A 21 5.42 -3.33 3.04
CA ALA A 21 4.00 -3.16 3.31
C ALA A 21 3.24 -4.46 2.95
N PRO A 22 2.62 -5.14 3.91
CA PRO A 22 2.59 -4.86 5.34
C PRO A 22 3.91 -5.21 6.04
N GLY A 23 4.25 -4.45 7.08
CA GLY A 23 5.43 -4.66 7.92
C GLY A 23 6.12 -3.36 8.29
N PHE A 24 7.23 -3.01 7.63
CA PHE A 24 8.06 -1.86 7.96
C PHE A 24 7.27 -0.56 8.10
N ILE A 25 6.40 -0.26 7.13
CA ILE A 25 5.61 0.99 7.17
C ILE A 25 4.69 1.08 8.40
N GLY A 26 4.12 -0.04 8.84
CA GLY A 26 3.30 -0.10 10.03
C GLY A 26 4.12 0.14 11.31
N ILE A 27 5.38 -0.34 11.36
CA ILE A 27 6.31 -0.09 12.47
C ILE A 27 6.63 1.40 12.54
N VAL A 28 6.90 2.06 11.40
CA VAL A 28 7.17 3.49 11.34
C VAL A 28 5.94 4.28 11.80
N ALA A 29 4.75 3.96 11.29
CA ALA A 29 3.51 4.63 11.68
C ALA A 29 3.26 4.53 13.19
N HIS A 30 3.46 3.34 13.77
CA HIS A 30 3.32 3.15 15.20
C HIS A 30 4.38 3.90 16.02
N HIS A 31 5.62 3.97 15.51
CA HIS A 31 6.71 4.71 16.16
C HIS A 31 6.38 6.19 16.24
N LEU A 32 5.93 6.81 15.15
CA LEU A 32 5.52 8.22 15.13
C LEU A 32 4.30 8.44 16.05
N ALA A 33 3.28 7.58 15.93
CA ALA A 33 2.04 7.69 16.71
C ALA A 33 2.28 7.70 18.22
N LYS A 34 3.27 6.95 18.72
CA LYS A 34 3.65 6.96 20.15
C LYS A 34 4.09 8.32 20.69
N GLY A 35 4.48 9.23 19.81
CA GLY A 35 4.89 10.59 20.20
C GLY A 35 3.73 11.54 20.47
N PHE A 36 2.49 11.14 20.17
CA PHE A 36 1.28 11.98 20.30
C PHE A 36 0.46 11.61 21.53
N ASP A 37 -0.18 12.62 22.13
CA ASP A 37 -1.15 12.42 23.22
C ASP A 37 -2.44 11.78 22.69
N SER A 38 -2.86 12.18 21.48
CA SER A 38 -3.93 11.53 20.71
C SER A 38 -3.67 11.67 19.21
N VAL A 39 -3.79 10.56 18.50
CA VAL A 39 -3.62 10.52 17.04
C VAL A 39 -4.96 10.80 16.36
N GLN A 40 -4.96 11.65 15.35
CA GLN A 40 -6.14 11.94 14.53
C GLN A 40 -6.07 11.21 13.18
N ASP A 41 -5.03 11.44 12.41
CA ASP A 41 -4.92 10.91 11.08
C ASP A 41 -3.56 10.23 10.85
N VAL A 42 -3.59 9.12 10.14
CA VAL A 42 -2.40 8.39 9.71
C VAL A 42 -2.49 8.10 8.22
N GLN A 43 -1.51 8.56 7.46
CA GLN A 43 -1.42 8.34 6.04
C GLN A 43 -0.13 7.58 5.73
N MET A 44 -0.25 6.50 4.99
CA MET A 44 0.88 5.67 4.59
C MET A 44 0.95 5.55 3.08
N ARG A 45 2.12 5.84 2.50
CA ARG A 45 2.38 5.80 1.06
C ARG A 45 3.65 5.00 0.81
N VAL A 46 3.55 3.95 0.00
CA VAL A 46 4.67 3.08 -0.33
C VAL A 46 4.76 2.88 -1.82
N GLY A 47 5.95 3.04 -2.39
CA GLY A 47 6.28 2.69 -3.76
C GLY A 47 7.46 1.75 -3.83
N ALA A 48 7.35 0.71 -4.67
CA ALA A 48 8.47 -0.04 -5.20
C ALA A 48 8.43 0.13 -6.72
N LEU A 49 9.35 0.91 -7.25
CA LEU A 49 9.30 1.47 -8.59
C LEU A 49 10.59 1.16 -9.34
N PRO A 50 10.56 0.89 -10.66
CA PRO A 50 11.79 0.87 -11.43
C PRO A 50 12.43 2.25 -11.42
N ALA A 51 13.75 2.33 -11.20
CA ALA A 51 14.48 3.60 -11.30
C ALA A 51 14.39 4.18 -12.72
N PHE A 52 14.35 3.30 -13.73
CA PHE A 52 14.29 3.66 -15.14
C PHE A 52 13.19 2.84 -15.84
N PRO A 53 11.92 3.29 -15.82
CA PRO A 53 10.84 2.58 -16.51
C PRO A 53 11.04 2.66 -18.03
N THR A 54 10.82 1.52 -18.72
CA THR A 54 11.11 1.38 -20.16
C THR A 54 9.86 1.16 -21.01
N ASN A 55 8.65 1.31 -20.43
CA ASN A 55 7.38 1.09 -21.11
C ASN A 55 6.32 2.11 -20.72
N SER A 56 5.20 2.14 -21.46
CA SER A 56 4.12 3.11 -21.24
C SER A 56 3.42 2.95 -19.88
N LEU A 57 3.40 1.73 -19.33
CA LEU A 57 2.89 1.47 -17.98
C LEU A 57 3.80 2.08 -16.89
N LYS A 58 5.02 2.51 -17.25
CA LYS A 58 6.06 3.02 -16.37
C LYS A 58 6.36 2.06 -15.21
N TYR A 59 6.28 0.77 -15.51
CA TYR A 59 6.47 -0.29 -14.54
C TYR A 59 7.32 -1.42 -15.12
N ASN A 60 8.38 -1.80 -14.43
CA ASN A 60 9.14 -3.01 -14.67
C ASN A 60 8.93 -3.92 -13.45
N LEU A 61 8.97 -5.22 -13.62
CA LEU A 61 8.76 -6.15 -12.53
C LEU A 61 9.94 -6.10 -11.56
N THR A 62 9.66 -5.63 -10.35
CA THR A 62 10.62 -5.59 -9.22
C THR A 62 10.31 -6.69 -8.19
N TRP A 63 9.10 -7.26 -8.26
CA TRP A 63 8.61 -8.28 -7.36
C TRP A 63 7.52 -9.16 -8.00
N SER A 64 6.69 -9.84 -7.22
CA SER A 64 5.69 -10.80 -7.68
C SER A 64 4.55 -10.16 -8.47
N VAL A 65 4.32 -10.63 -9.70
CA VAL A 65 3.13 -10.26 -10.51
C VAL A 65 1.83 -10.67 -9.81
N ASP A 66 1.83 -11.82 -9.14
CA ASP A 66 0.64 -12.29 -8.40
C ASP A 66 0.28 -11.33 -7.27
N GLY A 67 1.28 -10.87 -6.52
CA GLY A 67 1.09 -9.85 -5.47
C GLY A 67 0.56 -8.55 -6.05
N LEU A 68 1.15 -8.05 -7.14
CA LEU A 68 0.75 -6.80 -7.79
C LEU A 68 -0.74 -6.84 -8.22
N ILE A 69 -1.14 -7.88 -8.94
CA ILE A 69 -2.53 -8.02 -9.42
C ILE A 69 -3.49 -8.22 -8.24
N ASN A 70 -3.07 -8.98 -7.22
CA ASN A 70 -3.88 -9.17 -6.02
C ASN A 70 -4.15 -7.83 -5.30
N GLU A 71 -3.14 -6.97 -5.16
CA GLU A 71 -3.31 -5.65 -4.55
C GLU A 71 -4.31 -4.76 -5.30
N TYR A 72 -4.37 -4.87 -6.64
CA TYR A 72 -5.23 -4.04 -7.49
C TYR A 72 -6.65 -4.58 -7.68
N CYS A 73 -6.92 -5.81 -7.25
CA CYS A 73 -8.20 -6.48 -7.46
C CYS A 73 -9.01 -6.74 -6.18
N HIS A 74 -8.43 -6.48 -5.01
CA HIS A 74 -9.12 -6.74 -3.74
C HIS A 74 -9.50 -5.44 -3.02
N PRO A 75 -10.58 -5.46 -2.23
CA PRO A 75 -10.97 -4.33 -1.39
C PRO A 75 -9.84 -3.88 -0.47
N CYS A 76 -9.74 -2.57 -0.26
CA CYS A 76 -8.74 -1.93 0.56
C CYS A 76 -9.32 -1.58 1.91
N GLU A 77 -8.68 -2.01 2.99
CA GLU A 77 -9.09 -1.61 4.33
C GLU A 77 -8.63 -0.18 4.61
N ALA A 78 -9.43 0.59 5.33
CA ALA A 78 -9.12 1.93 5.81
C ALA A 78 -9.94 2.25 7.08
N ILE A 79 -9.59 3.33 7.78
CA ILE A 79 -10.43 3.91 8.83
C ILE A 79 -10.89 5.29 8.36
N HIS A 80 -12.17 5.56 8.46
CA HIS A 80 -12.75 6.87 8.20
C HIS A 80 -13.78 7.21 9.27
N GLY A 81 -13.67 8.41 9.87
CA GLY A 81 -14.54 8.82 10.96
C GLY A 81 -14.43 7.92 12.21
N GLY A 82 -13.30 7.24 12.40
CA GLY A 82 -13.10 6.30 13.51
C GLY A 82 -13.55 4.86 13.23
N GLU A 83 -14.21 4.60 12.12
CA GLU A 83 -14.76 3.30 11.78
C GLU A 83 -13.97 2.64 10.64
N SER A 84 -13.81 1.32 10.72
CA SER A 84 -13.21 0.55 9.63
C SER A 84 -14.16 0.51 8.44
N ILE A 85 -13.63 0.86 7.28
CA ILE A 85 -14.34 0.86 6.00
C ILE A 85 -13.60 0.01 4.96
N SER A 86 -14.32 -0.34 3.90
CA SER A 86 -13.76 -0.94 2.69
C SER A 86 -13.81 0.08 1.57
N ALA A 87 -12.63 0.41 1.01
CA ALA A 87 -12.47 1.26 -0.15
C ALA A 87 -12.18 0.44 -1.41
N LEU A 88 -12.48 1.00 -2.56
CA LEU A 88 -12.18 0.34 -3.84
C LEU A 88 -10.69 0.51 -4.20
N PRO A 89 -10.06 -0.54 -4.76
CA PRO A 89 -8.72 -0.41 -5.31
C PRO A 89 -8.71 0.53 -6.51
N LEU A 90 -7.55 1.11 -6.82
CA LEU A 90 -7.32 2.09 -7.88
C LEU A 90 -8.05 3.44 -7.71
N GLU A 91 -8.84 3.62 -6.65
CA GLU A 91 -9.48 4.89 -6.32
C GLU A 91 -8.65 5.75 -5.37
N GLY A 92 -9.15 6.95 -5.08
CA GLY A 92 -8.48 7.89 -4.17
C GLY A 92 -7.17 8.43 -4.74
N LEU A 93 -7.10 8.66 -6.04
CA LEU A 93 -5.91 9.16 -6.74
C LEU A 93 -5.40 10.47 -6.15
N GLU A 94 -4.12 10.50 -5.84
CA GLU A 94 -3.35 11.67 -5.39
C GLU A 94 -2.16 11.89 -6.32
N HIS A 95 -1.73 13.15 -6.48
CA HIS A 95 -0.49 13.49 -7.18
C HIS A 95 0.41 14.28 -6.24
N PHE A 96 1.70 13.99 -6.26
CA PHE A 96 2.69 14.71 -5.49
C PHE A 96 4.06 14.63 -6.17
N SER A 97 4.95 15.54 -5.79
CA SER A 97 6.33 15.59 -6.28
C SER A 97 7.30 15.36 -5.13
N LEU A 98 8.35 14.58 -5.38
CA LEU A 98 9.47 14.39 -4.46
C LEU A 98 10.77 14.47 -5.24
N ASP A 99 11.71 15.31 -4.78
CA ASP A 99 13.02 15.52 -5.40
C ASP A 99 12.95 15.83 -6.91
N GLY A 100 11.90 16.55 -7.32
CA GLY A 100 11.66 16.92 -8.72
C GLY A 100 11.09 15.82 -9.60
N VAL A 101 10.72 14.68 -9.03
CA VAL A 101 10.04 13.57 -9.72
C VAL A 101 8.57 13.57 -9.34
N GLU A 102 7.70 13.49 -10.36
CA GLU A 102 6.26 13.40 -10.16
C GLU A 102 5.81 11.97 -9.91
N TYR A 103 4.92 11.81 -8.94
CA TYR A 103 4.32 10.54 -8.55
C TYR A 103 2.81 10.64 -8.45
N GLU A 104 2.16 9.49 -8.53
CA GLU A 104 0.77 9.30 -8.18
C GLU A 104 0.64 8.25 -7.08
N ALA A 105 -0.40 8.35 -6.25
CA ALA A 105 -0.73 7.34 -5.25
C ALA A 105 -2.23 7.05 -5.28
N PHE A 106 -2.58 5.78 -5.07
CA PHE A 106 -3.96 5.31 -5.09
C PHE A 106 -4.14 4.08 -4.20
N ASN A 107 -5.39 3.78 -3.84
CA ASN A 107 -5.72 2.68 -2.96
C ASN A 107 -5.30 1.34 -3.54
N THR A 108 -4.64 0.52 -2.73
CA THR A 108 -4.37 -0.90 -2.99
C THR A 108 -4.56 -1.72 -1.72
N SER A 109 -4.89 -2.99 -1.86
CA SER A 109 -5.15 -3.86 -0.73
C SER A 109 -3.89 -4.33 -0.01
N GLY A 110 -4.03 -4.75 1.23
CA GLY A 110 -3.02 -5.52 1.98
C GLY A 110 -1.97 -4.71 2.73
N GLY A 111 -1.73 -3.45 2.39
CA GLY A 111 -0.62 -2.66 2.95
C GLY A 111 -0.71 -2.35 4.45
N LEU A 112 -1.93 -2.27 5.00
CA LEU A 112 -2.17 -1.96 6.42
C LEU A 112 -1.93 -3.13 7.37
N GLY A 113 -1.95 -4.37 6.88
CA GLY A 113 -1.87 -5.54 7.74
C GLY A 113 -3.02 -5.58 8.75
N THR A 114 -2.71 -5.56 10.04
CA THR A 114 -3.71 -5.58 11.14
C THR A 114 -3.97 -4.18 11.75
N LEU A 115 -3.49 -3.11 11.13
CA LEU A 115 -3.59 -1.76 11.72
C LEU A 115 -5.03 -1.27 11.84
N CYS A 116 -5.92 -1.62 10.90
CA CYS A 116 -7.33 -1.26 11.00
C CYS A 116 -7.98 -1.89 12.24
N GLU A 117 -7.69 -3.18 12.52
CA GLU A 117 -8.17 -3.85 13.73
C GLU A 117 -7.61 -3.20 15.01
N THR A 118 -6.34 -2.78 14.96
CA THR A 118 -5.64 -2.21 16.12
C THR A 118 -6.11 -0.79 16.44
N TRP A 119 -6.37 0.03 15.42
CA TRP A 119 -6.62 1.47 15.58
C TRP A 119 -8.06 1.93 15.36
N ALA A 120 -8.98 1.00 15.03
CA ALA A 120 -10.41 1.33 14.97
C ALA A 120 -10.88 1.96 16.30
N GLY A 121 -11.60 3.08 16.21
CA GLY A 121 -12.04 3.86 17.36
C GLY A 121 -10.95 4.67 18.08
N GLN A 122 -9.68 4.56 17.67
CA GLN A 122 -8.57 5.31 18.28
C GLN A 122 -8.07 6.44 17.40
N VAL A 123 -8.23 6.33 16.07
CA VAL A 123 -7.85 7.38 15.11
C VAL A 123 -9.06 7.78 14.28
N ARG A 124 -9.09 9.03 13.81
CA ARG A 124 -10.15 9.52 12.92
C ARG A 124 -10.02 8.91 11.52
N SER A 125 -8.81 8.88 10.99
CA SER A 125 -8.55 8.28 9.69
C SER A 125 -7.23 7.51 9.65
N LEU A 126 -7.23 6.44 8.87
CA LEU A 126 -6.05 5.64 8.53
C LEU A 126 -6.20 5.16 7.10
N ASP A 127 -5.26 5.48 6.24
CA ASP A 127 -5.25 5.01 4.87
C ASP A 127 -3.85 4.59 4.39
N TYR A 128 -3.84 3.68 3.43
CA TYR A 128 -2.66 3.23 2.72
C TYR A 128 -2.86 3.37 1.22
N LYS A 129 -1.88 3.93 0.54
CA LYS A 129 -1.84 4.00 -0.92
C LYS A 129 -0.51 3.54 -1.48
N THR A 130 -0.57 2.87 -2.60
CA THR A 130 0.61 2.52 -3.38
C THR A 130 1.04 3.70 -4.23
N VAL A 131 2.35 3.95 -4.30
CA VAL A 131 2.95 5.02 -5.11
C VAL A 131 3.41 4.45 -6.45
N ARG A 132 3.11 5.15 -7.53
CA ARG A 132 3.53 4.83 -8.90
C ARG A 132 3.92 6.10 -9.67
N TYR A 133 4.47 5.94 -10.86
CA TYR A 133 4.66 7.06 -11.79
C TYR A 133 3.33 7.45 -12.42
N PRO A 134 3.10 8.76 -12.72
CA PRO A 134 1.83 9.25 -13.25
C PRO A 134 1.38 8.53 -14.54
N GLY A 135 0.10 8.15 -14.57
CA GLY A 135 -0.54 7.44 -15.67
C GLY A 135 -0.56 5.90 -15.52
N HIS A 136 0.15 5.33 -14.56
CA HIS A 136 0.10 3.89 -14.29
C HIS A 136 -1.32 3.45 -13.85
N ARG A 137 -1.92 4.21 -12.96
CA ARG A 137 -3.27 3.93 -12.43
C ARG A 137 -4.30 3.87 -13.55
N ASP A 138 -4.29 4.81 -14.47
CA ASP A 138 -5.29 4.87 -15.55
C ASP A 138 -5.15 3.70 -16.52
N LEU A 139 -3.92 3.31 -16.86
CA LEU A 139 -3.68 2.13 -17.69
C LEU A 139 -4.09 0.84 -16.97
N MET A 140 -3.86 0.72 -15.67
CA MET A 140 -4.34 -0.44 -14.90
C MET A 140 -5.86 -0.45 -14.78
N GLN A 141 -6.50 0.70 -14.60
CA GLN A 141 -7.95 0.82 -14.62
C GLN A 141 -8.55 0.37 -15.96
N PHE A 142 -7.93 0.76 -17.08
CA PHE A 142 -8.32 0.31 -18.41
C PHE A 142 -8.18 -1.21 -18.56
N LEU A 143 -7.05 -1.79 -18.15
CA LEU A 143 -6.82 -3.23 -18.25
C LEU A 143 -7.80 -4.04 -17.37
N LEU A 144 -7.95 -3.65 -16.13
CA LEU A 144 -8.74 -4.39 -15.15
C LEU A 144 -10.24 -4.16 -15.30
N GLY A 145 -10.64 -2.91 -15.55
CA GLY A 145 -12.03 -2.48 -15.67
C GLY A 145 -12.56 -2.60 -17.12
N ASP A 146 -12.07 -1.78 -18.02
CA ASP A 146 -12.65 -1.67 -19.37
C ASP A 146 -12.43 -2.93 -20.22
N LEU A 147 -11.25 -3.57 -20.12
CA LEU A 147 -10.99 -4.88 -20.76
C LEU A 147 -11.48 -6.07 -19.92
N GLY A 148 -11.96 -5.84 -18.70
CA GLY A 148 -12.51 -6.88 -17.85
C GLY A 148 -11.51 -7.91 -17.31
N LEU A 149 -10.18 -7.63 -17.38
CA LEU A 149 -9.15 -8.58 -16.95
C LEU A 149 -9.11 -8.80 -15.44
N ALA A 150 -9.83 -8.01 -14.65
CA ALA A 150 -10.04 -8.30 -13.23
C ALA A 150 -10.77 -9.63 -13.02
N ALA A 151 -11.62 -10.05 -13.96
CA ALA A 151 -12.32 -11.33 -13.94
C ALA A 151 -11.46 -12.48 -14.52
N ASP A 152 -10.39 -12.18 -15.24
CA ASP A 152 -9.45 -13.14 -15.84
C ASP A 152 -8.00 -12.83 -15.43
N GLN A 153 -7.75 -12.84 -14.13
CA GLN A 153 -6.45 -12.48 -13.55
C GLN A 153 -5.31 -13.39 -14.02
N GLU A 154 -5.57 -14.67 -14.26
CA GLU A 154 -4.52 -15.61 -14.71
C GLU A 154 -4.01 -15.25 -16.11
N ASN A 155 -4.90 -14.83 -17.01
CA ASN A 155 -4.50 -14.35 -18.33
C ASN A 155 -3.70 -13.02 -18.20
N LEU A 156 -4.15 -12.08 -17.39
CA LEU A 156 -3.42 -10.83 -17.13
C LEU A 156 -2.02 -11.10 -16.56
N LYS A 157 -1.92 -11.96 -15.56
CA LYS A 157 -0.63 -12.37 -14.98
C LYS A 157 0.30 -13.01 -16.01
N ALA A 158 -0.24 -13.86 -16.86
CA ALA A 158 0.53 -14.49 -17.95
C ALA A 158 1.06 -13.46 -18.96
N ILE A 159 0.20 -12.50 -19.36
CA ILE A 159 0.58 -11.39 -20.23
C ILE A 159 1.70 -10.57 -19.59
N MET A 160 1.53 -10.17 -18.33
CA MET A 160 2.52 -9.34 -17.63
C MET A 160 3.86 -10.07 -17.47
N ARG A 161 3.86 -11.34 -17.04
CA ARG A 161 5.10 -12.14 -16.91
C ARG A 161 5.84 -12.27 -18.24
N LYS A 162 5.13 -12.36 -19.36
CA LYS A 162 5.71 -12.48 -20.69
C LYS A 162 6.22 -11.17 -21.27
N SER A 163 5.52 -10.06 -21.00
CA SER A 163 5.70 -8.80 -21.72
C SER A 163 6.41 -7.71 -20.91
N MET A 164 6.34 -7.79 -19.57
CA MET A 164 6.96 -6.79 -18.73
C MET A 164 8.41 -7.12 -18.46
N PRO A 165 9.34 -6.17 -18.67
CA PRO A 165 10.74 -6.37 -18.32
C PRO A 165 10.91 -6.48 -16.80
N THR A 166 11.86 -7.29 -16.37
CA THR A 166 12.32 -7.30 -14.97
C THR A 166 13.47 -6.33 -14.78
N THR A 167 13.60 -5.77 -13.56
CA THR A 167 14.73 -4.91 -13.21
C THR A 167 15.23 -5.21 -11.80
N MET A 168 16.54 -5.03 -11.59
CA MET A 168 17.19 -5.01 -10.28
C MET A 168 17.52 -3.58 -9.85
N GLN A 169 17.19 -2.58 -10.68
CA GLN A 169 17.37 -1.16 -10.41
C GLN A 169 16.02 -0.58 -10.04
N ASP A 170 15.72 -0.55 -8.77
CA ASP A 170 14.47 -0.04 -8.22
C ASP A 170 14.71 1.06 -7.19
N VAL A 171 13.65 1.80 -6.94
CA VAL A 171 13.55 2.82 -5.90
C VAL A 171 12.43 2.43 -4.96
N VAL A 172 12.69 2.51 -3.68
CA VAL A 172 11.67 2.32 -2.64
C VAL A 172 11.33 3.68 -2.04
N LEU A 173 10.06 4.03 -2.08
CA LEU A 173 9.52 5.24 -1.46
C LEU A 173 8.65 4.83 -0.28
N VAL A 174 8.88 5.47 0.87
CA VAL A 174 8.09 5.26 2.09
C VAL A 174 7.75 6.60 2.69
N PHE A 175 6.47 6.91 2.76
CA PHE A 175 5.97 8.09 3.46
C PHE A 175 4.98 7.66 4.53
N VAL A 176 5.18 8.18 5.72
CA VAL A 176 4.21 8.06 6.81
C VAL A 176 3.99 9.46 7.38
N THR A 177 2.74 9.87 7.38
CA THR A 177 2.31 11.12 8.02
C THR A 177 1.39 10.77 9.17
N VAL A 178 1.69 11.29 10.35
CA VAL A 178 0.85 11.19 11.54
C VAL A 178 0.49 12.58 12.01
N SER A 179 -0.78 12.86 12.18
CA SER A 179 -1.27 14.12 12.76
C SER A 179 -2.12 13.88 14.01
N GLY A 180 -2.07 14.80 14.95
CA GLY A 180 -2.78 14.68 16.21
C GLY A 180 -2.39 15.73 17.23
N GLN A 181 -2.81 15.55 18.49
CA GLN A 181 -2.44 16.41 19.61
C GLN A 181 -1.13 15.94 20.24
N LYS A 182 -0.23 16.88 20.47
CA LYS A 182 1.03 16.67 21.19
C LYS A 182 1.34 17.90 22.03
N ASN A 183 1.42 17.74 23.35
CA ASN A 183 1.63 18.85 24.31
C ASN A 183 0.62 19.98 24.15
N GLY A 184 -0.65 19.65 23.90
CA GLY A 184 -1.74 20.62 23.72
C GLY A 184 -1.76 21.34 22.36
N MET A 185 -0.90 20.97 21.42
CA MET A 185 -0.85 21.55 20.07
C MET A 185 -1.21 20.51 19.02
N LEU A 186 -1.89 20.96 17.97
CA LEU A 186 -2.11 20.12 16.77
C LEU A 186 -0.83 20.12 15.94
N LEU A 187 -0.23 18.97 15.79
CA LEU A 187 1.03 18.78 15.07
C LEU A 187 0.91 17.67 14.01
N GLN A 188 1.84 17.70 13.10
CA GLN A 188 2.04 16.66 12.10
C GLN A 188 3.52 16.26 12.09
N GLU A 189 3.77 14.96 12.16
CA GLU A 189 5.10 14.38 11.97
C GLU A 189 5.13 13.54 10.70
N VAL A 190 6.24 13.59 9.99
CA VAL A 190 6.44 12.90 8.72
C VAL A 190 7.73 12.11 8.76
N PHE A 191 7.66 10.87 8.26
CA PHE A 191 8.82 10.06 7.87
C PHE A 191 8.81 9.93 6.34
N ALA A 192 9.94 10.23 5.68
CA ALA A 192 10.13 10.06 4.25
C ALA A 192 11.53 9.52 3.95
#